data_f275f523d9d8a9f151587f9eb923ce49
#
_entry.id   f275f523d9d8a9f151587f9eb923ce49
#
_cell.length_a   1.000
_cell.length_b   1.000
_cell.length_c   1.000
_cell.angle_alpha   90.00
_cell.angle_beta   90.00
_cell.angle_gamma   90.00
#
_symmetry.space_group_name_H-M   'P 1'
#
loop_
_entity.id
_entity.type
_entity.pdbx_description
1 polymer ?
#
loop_
_entity_poly.entity_id
_entity_poly.type
_entity_poly.pdbx_seq_one_letter_code
_entity_poly.pdbx_strand_id
1 'polypeptide(L)'
;MQSCDIGIIGLGLMGSAALHSLQRRGCDVLGFDPLKIGEARGSSHGSCRIFRRFNFESEAYTALSDRAYAGWLALEAESGRSILKPCPVLEAGPPGSKLVARSRAAALAANNAVTGPRNGREANAAFPAFNLPDHWDVVVQESGGILMAEDAMRAFRDSAQGNVVEAAAQLQPEAAGIRIVAASGEVMARQVIVAAGPWIADLIPDLKPHLTVTRQAVGWFRPASPEATRYGAFPIFILEAPRGMIYGFPDFEGRGVKAAQHDHGRIVGADEWGPPATDAELEPVNATLTELIPGAAGSIVERDICLYTNTAKADVGVDHGNEFIIDRLPQDSRIIVASPCSGHGAKFATAIGAMLADMALDPNLRAPQPFRLARFSGFA
;
A
#
# COMPACT_ATOMS: atom_id res chain seq x y z
N MET A 1 6.19 -6.00 35.78
CA MET A 1 5.60 -5.71 34.48
C MET A 1 6.70 -5.11 33.62
N GLN A 2 6.91 -5.63 32.41
CA GLN A 2 7.84 -5.05 31.43
C GLN A 2 7.35 -3.67 31.02
N SER A 3 8.25 -2.75 30.67
CA SER A 3 7.87 -1.42 30.16
C SER A 3 8.70 -1.06 28.94
N CYS A 4 8.15 -0.19 28.09
CA CYS A 4 8.84 0.43 26.95
C CYS A 4 8.37 1.87 26.78
N ASP A 5 9.11 2.67 26.01
CA ASP A 5 8.67 4.03 25.69
C ASP A 5 7.53 3.99 24.66
N ILE A 6 7.66 3.15 23.63
CA ILE A 6 6.70 3.08 22.52
C ILE A 6 6.33 1.62 22.23
N GLY A 7 5.03 1.31 22.27
CA GLY A 7 4.47 0.07 21.76
C GLY A 7 3.97 0.23 20.31
N ILE A 8 4.11 -0.80 19.48
CA ILE A 8 3.53 -0.83 18.14
C ILE A 8 2.64 -2.06 18.02
N ILE A 9 1.35 -1.88 17.70
CA ILE A 9 0.43 -2.99 17.48
C ILE A 9 0.15 -3.09 15.97
N GLY A 10 0.51 -4.25 15.39
CA GLY A 10 0.52 -4.50 13.96
C GLY A 10 1.86 -4.17 13.33
N LEU A 11 2.61 -5.21 12.93
CA LEU A 11 3.89 -5.09 12.23
C LEU A 11 3.77 -5.53 10.77
N GLY A 12 2.67 -5.19 10.10
CA GLY A 12 2.61 -5.16 8.66
C GLY A 12 3.64 -4.17 8.10
N LEU A 13 3.53 -3.82 6.83
CA LEU A 13 4.52 -2.96 6.17
C LEU A 13 4.72 -1.62 6.90
N MET A 14 3.62 -1.00 7.39
CA MET A 14 3.67 0.30 8.07
C MET A 14 4.24 0.24 9.48
N GLY A 15 3.78 -0.70 10.28
CA GLY A 15 4.28 -0.85 11.65
C GLY A 15 5.73 -1.34 11.70
N SER A 16 6.14 -2.19 10.75
CA SER A 16 7.56 -2.59 10.60
C SER A 16 8.44 -1.40 10.23
N ALA A 17 7.98 -0.52 9.34
CA ALA A 17 8.72 0.70 8.98
C ALA A 17 8.81 1.69 10.16
N ALA A 18 7.75 1.81 10.98
CA ALA A 18 7.77 2.65 12.19
C ALA A 18 8.74 2.07 13.24
N LEU A 19 8.70 0.76 13.45
CA LEU A 19 9.62 0.03 14.36
C LEU A 19 11.06 0.30 13.98
N HIS A 20 11.42 0.06 12.72
CA HIS A 20 12.75 0.33 12.18
C HIS A 20 13.18 1.80 12.39
N SER A 21 12.31 2.75 12.06
CA SER A 21 12.60 4.18 12.19
C SER A 21 12.84 4.61 13.64
N LEU A 22 12.09 4.07 14.60
CA LEU A 22 12.26 4.34 16.04
C LEU A 22 13.53 3.72 16.58
N GLN A 23 13.83 2.48 16.22
CA GLN A 23 15.06 1.80 16.66
C GLN A 23 16.32 2.50 16.18
N ARG A 24 16.34 2.95 14.92
CA ARG A 24 17.46 3.75 14.40
C ARG A 24 17.70 5.04 15.16
N ARG A 25 16.69 5.53 15.89
CA ARG A 25 16.79 6.72 16.76
C ARG A 25 17.11 6.38 18.20
N GLY A 26 17.36 5.10 18.49
CA GLY A 26 17.70 4.63 19.83
C GLY A 26 16.55 4.58 20.82
N CYS A 27 15.29 4.54 20.32
CA CYS A 27 14.12 4.47 21.18
C CYS A 27 13.93 3.07 21.78
N ASP A 28 13.45 3.00 23.01
CA ASP A 28 12.95 1.76 23.62
C ASP A 28 11.57 1.45 23.05
N VAL A 29 11.52 0.55 22.05
CA VAL A 29 10.32 0.22 21.30
C VAL A 29 10.08 -1.28 21.26
N LEU A 30 8.82 -1.69 21.39
CA LEU A 30 8.38 -3.08 21.31
C LEU A 30 7.20 -3.20 20.34
N GLY A 31 7.30 -4.12 19.38
CA GLY A 31 6.27 -4.36 18.38
C GLY A 31 5.55 -5.69 18.57
N PHE A 32 4.24 -5.73 18.28
CA PHE A 32 3.38 -6.89 18.44
C PHE A 32 2.70 -7.22 17.13
N ASP A 33 2.82 -8.47 16.66
CA ASP A 33 2.09 -8.98 15.50
C ASP A 33 1.93 -10.49 15.61
N PRO A 34 0.70 -11.03 15.47
CA PRO A 34 0.50 -12.48 15.48
C PRO A 34 0.92 -13.16 14.18
N LEU A 35 1.11 -12.39 13.09
CA LEU A 35 1.38 -12.92 11.78
C LEU A 35 2.86 -12.94 11.45
N LYS A 36 3.31 -14.03 10.83
CA LYS A 36 4.64 -14.12 10.26
C LYS A 36 4.70 -13.37 8.92
N ILE A 37 5.89 -12.90 8.56
CA ILE A 37 6.11 -12.29 7.24
C ILE A 37 5.80 -13.34 6.15
N GLY A 38 4.99 -12.95 5.16
CA GLY A 38 4.56 -13.84 4.08
C GLY A 38 3.31 -14.66 4.40
N GLU A 39 2.79 -14.60 5.63
CA GLU A 39 1.52 -15.24 5.94
C GLU A 39 0.38 -14.53 5.17
N ALA A 40 -0.40 -15.35 4.41
CA ALA A 40 -1.41 -14.84 3.47
C ALA A 40 -2.65 -14.27 4.18
N ARG A 41 -2.44 -13.24 4.99
CA ARG A 41 -3.47 -12.48 5.70
C ARG A 41 -3.21 -10.98 5.64
N GLY A 42 -4.27 -10.19 5.73
CA GLY A 42 -4.18 -8.75 5.75
C GLY A 42 -3.80 -8.14 4.40
N SER A 43 -2.99 -7.06 4.44
CA SER A 43 -2.68 -6.24 3.26
C SER A 43 -1.21 -6.25 2.87
N SER A 44 -0.34 -6.88 3.66
CA SER A 44 1.12 -6.79 3.50
C SER A 44 1.78 -8.06 2.93
N HIS A 45 1.04 -9.17 2.80
CA HIS A 45 1.54 -10.40 2.20
C HIS A 45 1.65 -10.30 0.68
N GLY A 46 2.29 -11.28 0.06
CA GLY A 46 2.53 -11.36 -1.38
C GLY A 46 3.74 -10.53 -1.82
N SER A 47 4.32 -10.91 -2.97
CA SER A 47 5.67 -10.50 -3.32
C SER A 47 5.78 -9.03 -3.72
N CYS A 48 4.83 -8.47 -4.47
CA CYS A 48 5.06 -7.19 -5.14
C CYS A 48 3.93 -6.17 -4.95
N ARG A 49 4.34 -4.87 -4.96
CA ARG A 49 3.46 -3.69 -4.98
C ARG A 49 3.97 -2.69 -6.02
N ILE A 50 3.07 -1.88 -6.55
CA ILE A 50 3.44 -0.80 -7.47
C ILE A 50 4.08 0.33 -6.69
N PHE A 51 5.26 0.77 -7.11
CA PHE A 51 5.84 2.05 -6.74
C PHE A 51 5.63 3.05 -7.87
N ARG A 52 5.05 4.21 -7.57
CA ARG A 52 4.86 5.35 -8.48
C ARG A 52 5.36 6.62 -7.80
N ARG A 53 5.99 7.50 -8.56
CA ARG A 53 6.37 8.83 -8.06
C ARG A 53 5.24 9.84 -8.22
N PHE A 54 4.52 9.80 -9.35
CA PHE A 54 3.36 10.67 -9.57
C PHE A 54 2.09 9.92 -9.21
N ASN A 55 1.25 10.56 -8.44
CA ASN A 55 0.07 9.92 -7.87
C ASN A 55 -1.17 10.67 -8.31
N PHE A 56 -2.07 9.96 -8.98
CA PHE A 56 -3.35 10.51 -9.43
C PHE A 56 -4.34 10.73 -8.29
N GLU A 57 -4.07 10.18 -7.13
CA GLU A 57 -4.94 10.28 -5.97
C GLU A 57 -4.98 11.73 -5.43
N SER A 58 -3.83 12.33 -5.15
CA SER A 58 -3.70 13.76 -4.83
C SER A 58 -2.24 14.23 -4.89
N GLU A 59 -2.05 15.56 -4.95
CA GLU A 59 -0.72 16.19 -4.96
C GLU A 59 0.10 15.91 -3.68
N ALA A 60 -0.58 15.78 -2.53
CA ALA A 60 0.05 15.46 -1.25
C ALA A 60 0.85 14.15 -1.29
N TYR A 61 0.42 13.21 -2.13
CA TYR A 61 1.09 11.92 -2.28
C TYR A 61 2.36 11.99 -3.12
N THR A 62 2.51 12.97 -4.00
CA THR A 62 3.74 13.09 -4.81
C THR A 62 4.94 13.46 -3.93
N ALA A 63 4.80 14.43 -3.04
CA ALA A 63 5.84 14.76 -2.06
C ALA A 63 6.15 13.59 -1.11
N LEU A 64 5.12 12.83 -0.72
CA LEU A 64 5.28 11.65 0.11
C LEU A 64 6.02 10.53 -0.66
N SER A 65 5.77 10.38 -1.98
CA SER A 65 6.49 9.42 -2.84
C SER A 65 7.98 9.74 -2.95
N ASP A 66 8.35 11.00 -3.07
CA ASP A 66 9.77 11.39 -3.15
C ASP A 66 10.52 11.06 -1.85
N ARG A 67 9.89 11.35 -0.71
CA ARG A 67 10.43 10.95 0.60
C ARG A 67 10.51 9.43 0.74
N ALA A 68 9.48 8.72 0.28
CA ALA A 68 9.46 7.25 0.32
C ALA A 68 10.53 6.65 -0.58
N TYR A 69 10.74 7.20 -1.78
CA TYR A 69 11.78 6.74 -2.69
C TYR A 69 13.18 6.83 -2.06
N ALA A 70 13.51 7.99 -1.49
CA ALA A 70 14.76 8.16 -0.76
C ALA A 70 14.89 7.16 0.40
N GLY A 71 13.80 6.92 1.13
CA GLY A 71 13.75 5.93 2.21
C GLY A 71 13.95 4.49 1.74
N TRP A 72 13.40 4.11 0.57
CA TRP A 72 13.61 2.79 -0.01
C TRP A 72 15.07 2.57 -0.40
N LEU A 73 15.71 3.53 -1.06
CA LEU A 73 17.13 3.45 -1.41
C LEU A 73 18.03 3.37 -0.18
N ALA A 74 17.70 4.11 0.88
CA ALA A 74 18.44 4.03 2.15
C ALA A 74 18.30 2.65 2.79
N LEU A 75 17.09 2.07 2.80
CA LEU A 75 16.83 0.73 3.33
C LEU A 75 17.55 -0.37 2.54
N GLU A 76 17.61 -0.26 1.20
CA GLU A 76 18.40 -1.16 0.35
C GLU A 76 19.88 -1.10 0.69
N ALA A 77 20.43 0.11 0.80
CA ALA A 77 21.84 0.32 1.14
C ALA A 77 22.19 -0.24 2.54
N GLU A 78 21.27 -0.11 3.51
CA GLU A 78 21.47 -0.60 4.87
C GLU A 78 21.34 -2.12 4.95
N SER A 79 20.31 -2.70 4.34
CA SER A 79 19.98 -4.12 4.48
C SER A 79 20.71 -5.02 3.50
N GLY A 80 21.28 -4.47 2.43
CA GLY A 80 21.85 -5.23 1.31
C GLY A 80 20.79 -5.96 0.47
N ARG A 81 19.49 -5.74 0.73
CA ARG A 81 18.38 -6.35 -0.01
C ARG A 81 18.00 -5.50 -1.21
N SER A 82 17.62 -6.13 -2.30
CA SER A 82 17.07 -5.43 -3.46
C SER A 82 15.55 -5.38 -3.34
N ILE A 83 15.02 -4.24 -2.87
CA ILE A 83 13.63 -4.04 -2.48
C ILE A 83 12.82 -3.35 -3.56
N LEU A 84 13.40 -2.35 -4.23
CA LEU A 84 12.73 -1.60 -5.29
C LEU A 84 13.36 -1.93 -6.65
N LYS A 85 12.65 -2.75 -7.45
CA LYS A 85 13.11 -3.11 -8.80
C LYS A 85 12.65 -2.06 -9.79
N PRO A 86 13.55 -1.36 -10.51
CA PRO A 86 13.16 -0.38 -11.52
C PRO A 86 12.24 -0.98 -12.59
N CYS A 87 11.08 -0.37 -12.80
CA CYS A 87 10.15 -0.79 -13.84
C CYS A 87 9.26 0.41 -14.20
N PRO A 88 9.16 0.80 -15.49
CA PRO A 88 8.26 1.85 -15.90
C PRO A 88 6.81 1.54 -15.51
N VAL A 89 6.02 2.58 -15.25
CA VAL A 89 4.58 2.44 -15.02
C VAL A 89 3.84 3.15 -16.15
N LEU A 90 3.05 2.39 -16.90
CA LEU A 90 2.16 2.90 -17.95
C LEU A 90 0.76 3.05 -17.36
N GLU A 91 0.21 4.25 -17.44
CA GLU A 91 -1.17 4.55 -17.09
C GLU A 91 -1.92 4.95 -18.35
N ALA A 92 -3.08 4.33 -18.61
CA ALA A 92 -3.86 4.61 -19.81
C ALA A 92 -5.37 4.57 -19.54
N GLY A 93 -6.11 5.31 -20.38
CA GLY A 93 -7.56 5.35 -20.33
C GLY A 93 -8.16 6.08 -21.53
N PRO A 94 -9.51 6.10 -21.66
CA PRO A 94 -10.19 6.79 -22.73
C PRO A 94 -9.88 8.30 -22.72
N PRO A 95 -10.14 9.02 -23.81
CA PRO A 95 -9.94 10.47 -23.86
C PRO A 95 -10.61 11.19 -22.69
N GLY A 96 -9.83 12.04 -22.00
CA GLY A 96 -10.29 12.73 -20.80
C GLY A 96 -10.22 11.89 -19.52
N SER A 97 -9.52 10.76 -19.54
CA SER A 97 -9.24 9.93 -18.38
C SER A 97 -8.69 10.76 -17.21
N LYS A 98 -9.38 10.70 -16.08
CA LYS A 98 -8.94 11.39 -14.85
C LYS A 98 -7.64 10.79 -14.30
N LEU A 99 -7.43 9.49 -14.45
CA LEU A 99 -6.20 8.78 -14.11
C LEU A 99 -5.01 9.44 -14.81
N VAL A 100 -5.04 9.52 -16.15
CA VAL A 100 -3.93 10.03 -16.95
C VAL A 100 -3.75 11.55 -16.75
N ALA A 101 -4.84 12.31 -16.72
CA ALA A 101 -4.79 13.76 -16.54
C ALA A 101 -4.15 14.15 -15.19
N ARG A 102 -4.55 13.50 -14.10
CA ARG A 102 -4.01 13.76 -12.77
C ARG A 102 -2.54 13.34 -12.63
N SER A 103 -2.16 12.19 -13.18
CA SER A 103 -0.75 11.76 -13.19
C SER A 103 0.14 12.71 -13.98
N ARG A 104 -0.34 13.23 -15.12
CA ARG A 104 0.38 14.28 -15.87
C ARG A 104 0.50 15.58 -15.07
N ALA A 105 -0.58 16.01 -14.42
CA ALA A 105 -0.55 17.21 -13.58
C ALA A 105 0.43 17.05 -12.41
N ALA A 106 0.44 15.91 -11.74
CA ALA A 106 1.37 15.60 -10.65
C ALA A 106 2.83 15.59 -11.12
N ALA A 107 3.10 15.07 -12.33
CA ALA A 107 4.43 15.09 -12.92
C ALA A 107 4.92 16.52 -13.20
N LEU A 108 4.06 17.36 -13.78
CA LEU A 108 4.36 18.77 -14.06
C LEU A 108 4.63 19.55 -12.76
N ALA A 109 3.79 19.36 -11.73
CA ALA A 109 3.97 19.99 -10.43
C ALA A 109 5.31 19.62 -9.75
N ALA A 110 5.78 18.40 -10.00
CA ALA A 110 7.07 17.91 -9.50
C ALA A 110 8.27 18.25 -10.42
N ASN A 111 8.10 19.13 -11.43
CA ASN A 111 9.11 19.47 -12.44
C ASN A 111 9.72 18.22 -13.15
N ASN A 112 8.95 17.17 -13.28
CA ASN A 112 9.37 15.95 -13.97
C ASN A 112 8.84 15.93 -15.40
N ALA A 113 9.73 15.68 -16.35
CA ALA A 113 9.33 15.49 -17.73
C ALA A 113 8.56 14.18 -17.88
N VAL A 114 7.39 14.26 -18.51
CA VAL A 114 6.68 13.07 -18.99
C VAL A 114 7.27 12.72 -20.36
N THR A 115 7.90 11.56 -20.45
CA THR A 115 8.52 11.04 -21.68
C THR A 115 7.76 9.81 -22.17
N GLY A 116 8.07 9.36 -23.40
CA GLY A 116 7.49 8.13 -23.97
C GLY A 116 6.08 8.30 -24.56
N PRO A 117 5.34 7.19 -24.72
CA PRO A 117 4.02 7.15 -25.34
C PRO A 117 3.00 8.12 -24.71
N ARG A 118 2.22 8.78 -25.57
CA ARG A 118 1.17 9.75 -25.16
C ARG A 118 -0.23 9.31 -25.53
N ASN A 119 -0.34 8.31 -26.40
CA ASN A 119 -1.60 7.74 -26.86
C ASN A 119 -1.46 6.23 -27.06
N GLY A 120 -2.60 5.56 -27.28
CA GLY A 120 -2.66 4.10 -27.41
C GLY A 120 -1.83 3.57 -28.58
N ARG A 121 -1.83 4.28 -29.73
CA ARG A 121 -1.00 3.87 -30.89
C ARG A 121 0.49 3.85 -30.56
N GLU A 122 0.97 4.89 -29.90
CA GLU A 122 2.39 4.97 -29.49
C GLU A 122 2.73 3.92 -28.43
N ALA A 123 1.81 3.66 -27.51
CA ALA A 123 1.96 2.62 -26.48
C ALA A 123 2.06 1.22 -27.09
N ASN A 124 1.18 0.90 -28.06
CA ASN A 124 1.20 -0.39 -28.77
C ASN A 124 2.47 -0.58 -29.58
N ALA A 125 3.03 0.50 -30.16
CA ALA A 125 4.31 0.44 -30.87
C ALA A 125 5.50 0.24 -29.92
N ALA A 126 5.49 0.86 -28.75
CA ALA A 126 6.55 0.74 -27.74
C ALA A 126 6.49 -0.60 -26.98
N PHE A 127 5.29 -1.10 -26.72
CA PHE A 127 5.03 -2.32 -25.93
C PHE A 127 4.05 -3.23 -26.70
N PRO A 128 4.53 -4.12 -27.56
CA PRO A 128 3.69 -4.90 -28.47
C PRO A 128 2.73 -5.90 -27.83
N ALA A 129 2.80 -6.09 -26.52
CA ALA A 129 1.85 -6.90 -25.77
C ALA A 129 0.48 -6.18 -25.59
N PHE A 130 0.43 -4.85 -25.71
CA PHE A 130 -0.81 -4.06 -25.65
C PHE A 130 -1.58 -4.05 -26.98
N ASN A 131 -2.87 -3.82 -26.87
CA ASN A 131 -3.81 -3.51 -27.95
C ASN A 131 -4.76 -2.39 -27.50
N LEU A 132 -4.19 -1.29 -27.03
CA LEU A 132 -4.97 -0.13 -26.59
C LEU A 132 -5.62 0.57 -27.81
N PRO A 133 -6.85 1.10 -27.69
CA PRO A 133 -7.42 1.96 -28.75
C PRO A 133 -6.47 3.14 -29.06
N ASP A 134 -6.23 3.40 -30.32
CA ASP A 134 -5.25 4.40 -30.80
C ASP A 134 -5.39 5.77 -30.15
N HIS A 135 -6.62 6.17 -29.85
CA HIS A 135 -7.00 7.49 -29.31
C HIS A 135 -7.00 7.58 -27.79
N TRP A 136 -6.68 6.49 -27.06
CA TRP A 136 -6.58 6.54 -25.62
C TRP A 136 -5.44 7.44 -25.16
N ASP A 137 -5.67 8.14 -24.07
CA ASP A 137 -4.61 8.90 -23.38
C ASP A 137 -3.68 7.93 -22.64
N VAL A 138 -2.37 8.21 -22.73
CA VAL A 138 -1.33 7.42 -22.08
C VAL A 138 -0.32 8.33 -21.39
N VAL A 139 0.16 7.92 -20.23
CA VAL A 139 1.32 8.49 -19.57
C VAL A 139 2.24 7.38 -19.05
N VAL A 140 3.54 7.57 -19.20
CA VAL A 140 4.55 6.61 -18.71
C VAL A 140 5.43 7.31 -17.67
N GLN A 141 5.60 6.65 -16.54
CA GLN A 141 6.50 7.05 -15.45
C GLN A 141 7.73 6.14 -15.50
N GLU A 142 8.85 6.64 -16.04
CA GLU A 142 10.10 5.86 -16.14
C GLU A 142 10.71 5.54 -14.75
N SER A 143 10.47 6.42 -13.78
CA SER A 143 10.96 6.28 -12.40
C SER A 143 10.05 5.44 -11.48
N GLY A 144 9.21 4.59 -12.06
CA GLY A 144 8.40 3.63 -11.33
C GLY A 144 9.17 2.39 -10.89
N GLY A 145 8.51 1.47 -10.22
CA GLY A 145 9.16 0.23 -9.79
C GLY A 145 8.23 -0.83 -9.20
N ILE A 146 8.75 -2.03 -9.12
CA ILE A 146 8.16 -3.15 -8.38
C ILE A 146 8.75 -3.14 -6.98
N LEU A 147 7.93 -2.84 -5.97
CA LEU A 147 8.31 -2.89 -4.56
C LEU A 147 8.10 -4.31 -4.03
N MET A 148 9.17 -4.94 -3.55
CA MET A 148 9.18 -6.26 -2.94
C MET A 148 8.75 -6.15 -1.47
N ALA A 149 7.44 -6.29 -1.23
CA ALA A 149 6.83 -5.96 0.07
C ALA A 149 7.33 -6.85 1.22
N GLU A 150 7.50 -8.14 0.99
CA GLU A 150 8.00 -9.07 2.02
C GLU A 150 9.47 -8.84 2.33
N ASP A 151 10.31 -8.57 1.30
CA ASP A 151 11.71 -8.24 1.51
C ASP A 151 11.88 -6.90 2.24
N ALA A 152 11.00 -5.94 1.97
CA ALA A 152 10.92 -4.70 2.73
C ALA A 152 10.61 -4.95 4.21
N MET A 153 9.61 -5.79 4.52
CA MET A 153 9.29 -6.14 5.91
C MET A 153 10.43 -6.87 6.60
N ARG A 154 11.11 -7.80 5.90
CA ARG A 154 12.31 -8.47 6.42
C ARG A 154 13.40 -7.45 6.73
N ALA A 155 13.70 -6.54 5.79
CA ALA A 155 14.70 -5.49 5.98
C ALA A 155 14.39 -4.61 7.20
N PHE A 156 13.14 -4.18 7.38
CA PHE A 156 12.72 -3.41 8.55
C PHE A 156 12.85 -4.18 9.85
N ARG A 157 12.57 -5.50 9.85
CA ARG A 157 12.57 -6.32 11.07
C ARG A 157 13.94 -6.92 11.38
N ASP A 158 14.84 -7.06 10.41
CA ASP A 158 16.20 -7.59 10.66
C ASP A 158 16.98 -6.76 11.69
N SER A 159 16.78 -5.44 11.70
CA SER A 159 17.35 -4.55 12.72
C SER A 159 16.63 -4.62 14.08
N ALA A 160 15.46 -5.27 14.13
CA ALA A 160 14.54 -5.28 15.26
C ALA A 160 14.53 -6.60 16.05
N GLN A 161 15.54 -7.46 15.84
CA GLN A 161 15.63 -8.74 16.54
C GLN A 161 15.64 -8.53 18.06
N GLY A 162 14.68 -9.19 18.74
CA GLY A 162 14.46 -9.04 20.18
C GLY A 162 13.37 -8.02 20.57
N ASN A 163 12.92 -7.18 19.64
CA ASN A 163 11.90 -6.18 19.90
C ASN A 163 10.54 -6.51 19.22
N VAL A 164 10.39 -7.73 18.74
CA VAL A 164 9.16 -8.24 18.12
C VAL A 164 8.57 -9.34 18.99
N VAL A 165 7.30 -9.19 19.34
CA VAL A 165 6.48 -10.18 20.05
C VAL A 165 5.50 -10.80 19.06
N GLU A 166 5.65 -12.08 18.77
CA GLU A 166 4.75 -12.83 17.88
C GLU A 166 3.44 -13.18 18.62
N ALA A 167 2.61 -12.19 18.88
CA ALA A 167 1.31 -12.33 19.52
C ALA A 167 0.34 -11.23 19.12
N ALA A 168 -0.95 -11.55 19.08
CA ALA A 168 -2.01 -10.54 19.06
C ALA A 168 -1.99 -9.76 20.37
N ALA A 169 -2.24 -8.45 20.28
CA ALA A 169 -2.23 -7.58 21.44
C ALA A 169 -3.46 -6.68 21.47
N GLN A 170 -3.96 -6.43 22.68
CA GLN A 170 -5.01 -5.46 23.00
C GLN A 170 -4.37 -4.28 23.73
N LEU A 171 -5.00 -3.11 23.64
CA LEU A 171 -4.55 -1.93 24.36
C LEU A 171 -5.57 -1.51 25.42
N GLN A 172 -5.08 -1.11 26.57
CA GLN A 172 -5.87 -0.62 27.71
C GLN A 172 -5.25 0.68 28.22
N PRO A 173 -5.86 1.85 27.92
CA PRO A 173 -5.39 3.12 28.46
C PRO A 173 -5.51 3.17 29.97
N GLU A 174 -4.43 3.60 30.65
CA GLU A 174 -4.35 3.78 32.09
C GLU A 174 -3.75 5.16 32.42
N ALA A 175 -3.84 5.57 33.69
CA ALA A 175 -3.26 6.84 34.13
C ALA A 175 -1.73 6.89 33.90
N ALA A 176 -1.03 5.78 34.16
CA ALA A 176 0.42 5.68 34.05
C ALA A 176 0.96 5.47 32.64
N GLY A 177 0.13 5.06 31.68
CA GLY A 177 0.54 4.73 30.32
C GLY A 177 -0.54 3.96 29.59
N ILE A 178 -0.15 3.24 28.55
CA ILE A 178 -1.03 2.32 27.82
C ILE A 178 -0.56 0.91 28.12
N ARG A 179 -1.40 0.11 28.77
CA ARG A 179 -1.13 -1.31 28.98
C ARG A 179 -1.41 -2.05 27.69
N ILE A 180 -0.42 -2.77 27.20
CA ILE A 180 -0.52 -3.69 26.07
C ILE A 180 -0.63 -5.10 26.65
N VAL A 181 -1.73 -5.78 26.35
CA VAL A 181 -2.03 -7.14 26.83
C VAL A 181 -1.90 -8.11 25.66
N ALA A 182 -0.98 -9.06 25.78
CA ALA A 182 -0.77 -10.13 24.81
C ALA A 182 -0.73 -11.48 25.54
N ALA A 183 -0.89 -12.59 24.80
CA ALA A 183 -0.82 -13.94 25.37
C ALA A 183 0.55 -14.23 26.04
N SER A 184 1.61 -13.54 25.61
CA SER A 184 2.98 -13.64 26.15
C SER A 184 3.19 -12.83 27.44
N GLY A 185 2.22 -12.02 27.87
CA GLY A 185 2.31 -11.17 29.05
C GLY A 185 1.85 -9.74 28.79
N GLU A 186 2.07 -8.89 29.77
CA GLU A 186 1.67 -7.49 29.77
C GLU A 186 2.88 -6.55 29.71
N VAL A 187 2.75 -5.48 28.92
CA VAL A 187 3.77 -4.43 28.79
C VAL A 187 3.13 -3.06 29.00
N MET A 188 3.78 -2.20 29.80
CA MET A 188 3.37 -0.81 29.96
C MET A 188 4.14 0.08 28.99
N ALA A 189 3.46 0.71 28.05
CA ALA A 189 4.03 1.66 27.08
C ALA A 189 3.64 3.10 27.44
N ARG A 190 4.54 4.06 27.23
CA ARG A 190 4.20 5.48 27.38
C ARG A 190 3.28 5.96 26.26
N GLN A 191 3.52 5.46 25.04
CA GLN A 191 2.72 5.73 23.87
C GLN A 191 2.56 4.46 23.04
N VAL A 192 1.50 4.40 22.20
CA VAL A 192 1.25 3.26 21.31
C VAL A 192 0.96 3.76 19.90
N ILE A 193 1.58 3.11 18.91
CA ILE A 193 1.23 3.24 17.50
C ILE A 193 0.37 2.02 17.12
N VAL A 194 -0.84 2.25 16.63
CA VAL A 194 -1.74 1.20 16.15
C VAL A 194 -1.75 1.21 14.63
N ALA A 195 -1.08 0.21 14.03
CA ALA A 195 -0.93 0.02 12.58
C ALA A 195 -1.43 -1.36 12.14
N ALA A 196 -2.55 -1.80 12.72
CA ALA A 196 -3.07 -3.17 12.66
C ALA A 196 -3.84 -3.50 11.36
N GLY A 197 -3.71 -2.66 10.30
CA GLY A 197 -4.34 -2.92 9.00
C GLY A 197 -5.84 -3.17 9.10
N PRO A 198 -6.39 -4.29 8.56
CA PRO A 198 -7.82 -4.59 8.61
C PRO A 198 -8.42 -4.67 10.01
N TRP A 199 -7.62 -5.00 11.02
CA TRP A 199 -8.05 -5.16 12.42
C TRP A 199 -8.02 -3.86 13.24
N ILE A 200 -7.65 -2.72 12.64
CA ILE A 200 -7.51 -1.46 13.38
C ILE A 200 -8.82 -1.01 14.02
N ALA A 201 -9.97 -1.27 13.38
CA ALA A 201 -11.28 -0.92 13.92
C ALA A 201 -11.72 -1.80 15.10
N ASP A 202 -11.13 -2.98 15.28
CA ASP A 202 -11.38 -3.84 16.45
C ASP A 202 -10.60 -3.34 17.67
N LEU A 203 -9.43 -2.71 17.43
CA LEU A 203 -8.61 -2.10 18.48
C LEU A 203 -9.06 -0.68 18.82
N ILE A 204 -9.58 0.06 17.86
CA ILE A 204 -10.04 1.44 17.97
C ILE A 204 -11.46 1.52 17.38
N PRO A 205 -12.50 1.17 18.17
CA PRO A 205 -13.88 1.09 17.67
C PRO A 205 -14.43 2.37 17.06
N ASP A 206 -13.94 3.53 17.48
CA ASP A 206 -14.34 4.83 16.93
C ASP A 206 -13.99 4.98 15.45
N LEU A 207 -13.04 4.20 14.92
CA LEU A 207 -12.70 4.18 13.49
C LEU A 207 -13.66 3.32 12.66
N LYS A 208 -14.48 2.45 13.27
CA LYS A 208 -15.34 1.51 12.54
C LYS A 208 -16.31 2.18 11.55
N PRO A 209 -16.95 3.31 11.85
CA PRO A 209 -17.80 4.00 10.88
C PRO A 209 -17.07 4.56 9.66
N HIS A 210 -15.74 4.71 9.76
CA HIS A 210 -14.91 5.39 8.77
C HIS A 210 -14.05 4.43 7.94
N LEU A 211 -14.13 3.14 8.21
CA LEU A 211 -13.32 2.12 7.53
C LEU A 211 -14.19 0.99 6.97
N THR A 212 -13.83 0.53 5.79
CA THR A 212 -14.45 -0.64 5.17
C THR A 212 -13.36 -1.58 4.66
N VAL A 213 -13.42 -2.84 5.09
CA VAL A 213 -12.50 -3.86 4.59
C VAL A 213 -13.09 -4.52 3.36
N THR A 214 -12.30 -4.55 2.26
CA THR A 214 -12.69 -5.23 1.02
C THR A 214 -11.66 -6.27 0.62
N ARG A 215 -12.14 -7.39 0.06
CA ARG A 215 -11.34 -8.51 -0.40
C ARG A 215 -11.12 -8.41 -1.91
N GLN A 216 -9.88 -8.21 -2.32
CA GLN A 216 -9.49 -8.06 -3.73
C GLN A 216 -8.95 -9.38 -4.28
N ALA A 217 -9.50 -9.83 -5.41
CA ALA A 217 -8.99 -11.00 -6.13
C ALA A 217 -7.75 -10.62 -6.95
N VAL A 218 -6.73 -11.45 -6.87
CA VAL A 218 -5.45 -11.27 -7.60
C VAL A 218 -5.15 -12.55 -8.37
N GLY A 219 -4.79 -12.42 -9.65
CA GLY A 219 -4.42 -13.56 -10.50
C GLY A 219 -3.07 -13.36 -11.15
N TRP A 220 -2.39 -14.49 -11.44
CA TRP A 220 -1.27 -14.55 -12.36
C TRP A 220 -1.72 -15.30 -13.61
N PHE A 221 -1.44 -14.72 -14.75
CA PHE A 221 -1.87 -15.20 -16.06
C PHE A 221 -0.67 -15.65 -16.86
N ARG A 222 -0.74 -16.84 -17.45
CA ARG A 222 0.28 -17.32 -18.39
C ARG A 222 0.22 -16.44 -19.62
N PRO A 223 1.29 -15.69 -19.95
CA PRO A 223 1.23 -14.77 -21.08
C PRO A 223 1.21 -15.50 -22.42
N ALA A 224 0.41 -14.98 -23.35
CA ALA A 224 0.42 -15.45 -24.74
C ALA A 224 1.73 -15.06 -25.47
N SER A 225 2.36 -13.96 -25.05
CA SER A 225 3.63 -13.47 -25.62
C SER A 225 4.68 -13.27 -24.51
N PRO A 226 5.33 -14.34 -24.02
CA PRO A 226 6.26 -14.28 -22.89
C PRO A 226 7.39 -13.26 -23.06
N GLU A 227 8.01 -13.18 -24.24
CA GLU A 227 9.11 -12.25 -24.50
C GLU A 227 8.66 -10.78 -24.45
N ALA A 228 7.43 -10.49 -24.89
CA ALA A 228 6.88 -9.14 -24.87
C ALA A 228 6.33 -8.72 -23.50
N THR A 229 6.12 -9.67 -22.59
CA THR A 229 5.52 -9.39 -21.26
C THR A 229 6.50 -9.60 -20.10
N ARG A 230 7.73 -10.03 -20.37
CA ARG A 230 8.74 -10.25 -19.32
C ARG A 230 9.18 -8.95 -18.66
N TYR A 231 9.64 -9.04 -17.44
CA TYR A 231 10.31 -7.94 -16.74
C TYR A 231 11.47 -7.38 -17.59
N GLY A 232 11.55 -6.07 -17.69
CA GLY A 232 12.51 -5.35 -18.54
C GLY A 232 12.05 -5.12 -19.98
N ALA A 233 11.00 -5.79 -20.47
CA ALA A 233 10.39 -5.55 -21.77
C ALA A 233 8.96 -4.97 -21.66
N PHE A 234 8.30 -5.18 -20.54
CA PHE A 234 6.92 -4.77 -20.31
C PHE A 234 6.81 -3.90 -19.05
N PRO A 235 6.00 -2.84 -19.06
CA PRO A 235 5.81 -1.98 -17.90
C PRO A 235 4.84 -2.59 -16.89
N ILE A 236 4.86 -2.08 -15.67
CA ILE A 236 3.68 -2.08 -14.80
C ILE A 236 2.58 -1.32 -15.53
N PHE A 237 1.34 -1.74 -15.42
CA PHE A 237 0.23 -1.05 -16.06
C PHE A 237 -0.91 -0.73 -15.09
N ILE A 238 -1.58 0.40 -15.33
CA ILE A 238 -2.84 0.79 -14.69
C ILE A 238 -3.74 1.30 -15.80
N LEU A 239 -4.87 0.64 -16.02
CA LEU A 239 -5.79 0.97 -17.10
C LEU A 239 -7.17 1.35 -16.54
N GLU A 240 -7.67 2.51 -16.94
CA GLU A 240 -9.08 2.88 -16.75
C GLU A 240 -9.90 2.24 -17.87
N ALA A 241 -10.25 0.95 -17.67
CA ALA A 241 -10.94 0.15 -18.68
C ALA A 241 -12.47 0.20 -18.51
N PRO A 242 -13.26 -0.17 -19.55
CA PRO A 242 -14.72 -0.17 -19.47
C PRO A 242 -15.31 -1.06 -18.36
N ARG A 243 -14.59 -2.12 -17.96
CA ARG A 243 -14.98 -3.03 -16.86
C ARG A 243 -14.46 -2.60 -15.50
N GLY A 244 -13.91 -1.39 -15.38
CA GLY A 244 -13.28 -0.85 -14.17
C GLY A 244 -11.77 -0.74 -14.29
N MET A 245 -11.16 -0.12 -13.31
CA MET A 245 -9.72 0.06 -13.28
C MET A 245 -9.03 -1.29 -13.01
N ILE A 246 -8.10 -1.68 -13.89
CA ILE A 246 -7.21 -2.82 -13.66
C ILE A 246 -5.77 -2.34 -13.50
N TYR A 247 -4.98 -3.12 -12.78
CA TYR A 247 -3.54 -2.92 -12.69
C TYR A 247 -2.82 -4.26 -12.80
N GLY A 248 -1.56 -4.21 -13.16
CA GLY A 248 -0.76 -5.42 -13.20
C GLY A 248 0.73 -5.17 -13.38
N PHE A 249 1.46 -6.27 -13.42
CA PHE A 249 2.92 -6.31 -13.46
C PHE A 249 3.38 -7.17 -14.62
N PRO A 250 4.57 -6.91 -15.16
CA PRO A 250 5.21 -7.83 -16.12
C PRO A 250 5.32 -9.24 -15.52
N ASP A 251 5.58 -10.22 -16.38
CA ASP A 251 6.02 -11.53 -15.90
C ASP A 251 7.37 -11.36 -15.21
N PHE A 252 7.30 -11.40 -13.87
CA PHE A 252 8.43 -11.24 -12.98
C PHE A 252 8.73 -12.59 -12.33
N GLU A 253 9.96 -13.04 -12.43
CA GLU A 253 10.43 -14.34 -11.91
C GLU A 253 9.73 -15.56 -12.53
N GLY A 254 9.15 -15.44 -13.74
CA GLY A 254 8.50 -16.55 -14.44
C GLY A 254 7.16 -17.00 -13.82
N ARG A 255 6.55 -16.20 -12.96
CA ARG A 255 5.26 -16.50 -12.32
C ARG A 255 4.06 -16.21 -13.22
N GLY A 256 4.27 -15.57 -14.35
CA GLY A 256 3.22 -15.02 -15.22
C GLY A 256 2.91 -13.55 -14.95
N VAL A 257 2.09 -12.95 -15.80
CA VAL A 257 1.63 -11.56 -15.63
C VAL A 257 0.64 -11.49 -14.47
N LYS A 258 1.00 -10.74 -13.42
CA LYS A 258 0.10 -10.49 -12.29
C LYS A 258 -0.88 -9.39 -12.64
N ALA A 259 -2.18 -9.62 -12.41
CA ALA A 259 -3.19 -8.58 -12.60
C ALA A 259 -4.35 -8.69 -11.61
N ALA A 260 -5.02 -7.55 -11.36
CA ALA A 260 -6.20 -7.46 -10.52
C ALA A 260 -7.05 -6.23 -10.90
N GLN A 261 -8.32 -6.24 -10.53
CA GLN A 261 -9.12 -5.02 -10.49
C GLN A 261 -8.77 -4.19 -9.25
N HIS A 262 -8.82 -2.87 -9.38
CA HIS A 262 -8.68 -1.95 -8.27
C HIS A 262 -10.06 -1.60 -7.72
N ASP A 263 -10.22 -1.74 -6.39
CA ASP A 263 -11.38 -1.30 -5.62
C ASP A 263 -12.76 -1.91 -6.02
N HIS A 264 -12.74 -3.15 -6.52
CA HIS A 264 -13.95 -3.89 -6.90
C HIS A 264 -14.22 -5.12 -6.00
N GLY A 265 -13.51 -5.22 -4.88
CA GLY A 265 -13.65 -6.34 -3.96
C GLY A 265 -14.93 -6.28 -3.13
N ARG A 266 -15.45 -7.45 -2.77
CA ARG A 266 -16.59 -7.53 -1.83
C ARG A 266 -16.18 -7.08 -0.42
N ILE A 267 -17.13 -6.48 0.29
CA ILE A 267 -16.96 -6.13 1.71
C ILE A 267 -16.88 -7.41 2.54
N VAL A 268 -15.91 -7.46 3.47
CA VAL A 268 -15.66 -8.59 4.36
C VAL A 268 -15.27 -8.11 5.75
N GLY A 269 -15.36 -8.98 6.75
CA GLY A 269 -14.68 -8.78 8.03
C GLY A 269 -13.16 -8.96 7.90
N ALA A 270 -12.40 -8.43 8.85
CA ALA A 270 -10.94 -8.54 8.84
C ALA A 270 -10.45 -10.00 8.85
N ASP A 271 -11.21 -10.91 9.47
CA ASP A 271 -10.91 -12.34 9.53
C ASP A 271 -11.58 -13.18 8.44
N GLU A 272 -12.31 -12.55 7.51
CA GLU A 272 -13.09 -13.21 6.46
C GLU A 272 -12.40 -13.15 5.08
N TRP A 273 -11.07 -13.32 5.01
CA TRP A 273 -10.34 -13.32 3.72
C TRP A 273 -10.73 -14.49 2.81
N GLY A 274 -11.12 -15.65 3.37
CA GLY A 274 -11.61 -16.83 2.63
C GLY A 274 -10.52 -17.54 1.80
N PRO A 275 -10.94 -18.45 0.90
CA PRO A 275 -10.03 -19.18 0.03
C PRO A 275 -9.40 -18.25 -1.03
N PRO A 276 -8.37 -18.72 -1.78
CA PRO A 276 -7.85 -18.01 -2.96
C PRO A 276 -8.95 -17.57 -3.92
N ALA A 277 -8.65 -16.57 -4.76
CA ALA A 277 -9.60 -16.04 -5.73
C ALA A 277 -10.16 -17.14 -6.65
N THR A 278 -11.44 -17.04 -6.97
CA THR A 278 -12.14 -17.93 -7.90
C THR A 278 -11.96 -17.45 -9.35
N ASP A 279 -12.25 -18.35 -10.31
CA ASP A 279 -12.26 -17.99 -11.74
C ASP A 279 -13.28 -16.88 -12.03
N ALA A 280 -14.45 -16.93 -11.39
CA ALA A 280 -15.48 -15.91 -11.54
C ALA A 280 -15.06 -14.53 -11.03
N GLU A 281 -14.28 -14.46 -9.95
CA GLU A 281 -13.72 -13.19 -9.45
C GLU A 281 -12.62 -12.62 -10.37
N LEU A 282 -11.91 -13.45 -11.11
CA LEU A 282 -10.82 -13.08 -12.02
C LEU A 282 -11.28 -12.94 -13.48
N GLU A 283 -12.50 -13.36 -13.81
CA GLU A 283 -13.03 -13.28 -15.18
C GLU A 283 -12.98 -11.83 -15.75
N PRO A 284 -13.44 -10.78 -15.04
CA PRO A 284 -13.38 -9.43 -15.55
C PRO A 284 -11.95 -8.94 -15.85
N VAL A 285 -10.97 -9.40 -15.05
CA VAL A 285 -9.54 -9.10 -15.29
C VAL A 285 -9.09 -9.81 -16.56
N ASN A 286 -9.37 -11.11 -16.70
CA ASN A 286 -8.97 -11.91 -17.86
C ASN A 286 -9.61 -11.39 -19.16
N ALA A 287 -10.89 -11.02 -19.12
CA ALA A 287 -11.56 -10.39 -20.25
C ALA A 287 -10.91 -9.06 -20.65
N THR A 288 -10.54 -8.22 -19.68
CA THR A 288 -9.84 -6.96 -19.95
C THR A 288 -8.42 -7.19 -20.49
N LEU A 289 -7.68 -8.16 -19.96
CA LEU A 289 -6.38 -8.55 -20.52
C LEU A 289 -6.52 -9.01 -21.97
N THR A 290 -7.51 -9.87 -22.27
CA THR A 290 -7.75 -10.38 -23.62
C THR A 290 -8.04 -9.24 -24.62
N GLU A 291 -8.77 -8.23 -24.19
CA GLU A 291 -9.14 -7.09 -25.05
C GLU A 291 -7.99 -6.08 -25.22
N LEU A 292 -7.37 -5.66 -24.12
CA LEU A 292 -6.44 -4.53 -24.09
C LEU A 292 -4.97 -4.92 -24.00
N ILE A 293 -4.66 -6.13 -23.55
CA ILE A 293 -3.28 -6.63 -23.38
C ILE A 293 -3.22 -8.10 -23.82
N PRO A 294 -3.55 -8.41 -25.10
CA PRO A 294 -3.63 -9.82 -25.55
C PRO A 294 -2.32 -10.59 -25.36
N GLY A 295 -1.17 -9.93 -25.37
CA GLY A 295 0.10 -10.56 -25.05
C GLY A 295 0.21 -11.09 -23.63
N ALA A 296 -0.54 -10.52 -22.68
CA ALA A 296 -0.57 -10.93 -21.28
C ALA A 296 -1.71 -11.90 -20.95
N ALA A 297 -2.71 -12.04 -21.84
CA ALA A 297 -3.87 -12.88 -21.64
C ALA A 297 -3.53 -14.37 -21.72
N GLY A 298 -4.18 -15.20 -20.90
CA GLY A 298 -4.04 -16.65 -20.94
C GLY A 298 -4.62 -17.34 -19.71
N SER A 299 -4.26 -18.60 -19.51
CA SER A 299 -4.74 -19.38 -18.37
C SER A 299 -4.23 -18.82 -17.04
N ILE A 300 -5.10 -18.86 -16.03
CA ILE A 300 -4.72 -18.47 -14.66
C ILE A 300 -3.80 -19.57 -14.09
N VAL A 301 -2.59 -19.21 -13.69
CA VAL A 301 -1.59 -20.13 -13.15
C VAL A 301 -1.44 -20.04 -11.64
N GLU A 302 -1.76 -18.88 -11.05
CA GLU A 302 -1.74 -18.68 -9.61
C GLU A 302 -2.85 -17.71 -9.20
N ARG A 303 -3.36 -17.87 -7.98
CA ARG A 303 -4.43 -17.04 -7.39
C ARG A 303 -4.08 -16.64 -5.98
N ASP A 304 -4.44 -15.42 -5.63
CA ASP A 304 -4.30 -14.91 -4.28
C ASP A 304 -5.44 -13.93 -3.97
N ILE A 305 -5.47 -13.45 -2.75
CA ILE A 305 -6.34 -12.35 -2.33
C ILE A 305 -5.52 -11.28 -1.61
N CYS A 306 -6.03 -10.07 -1.56
CA CYS A 306 -5.49 -9.00 -0.74
C CYS A 306 -6.63 -8.25 -0.06
N LEU A 307 -6.45 -7.85 1.20
CA LEU A 307 -7.42 -7.00 1.88
C LEU A 307 -7.04 -5.53 1.70
N TYR A 308 -8.00 -4.71 1.29
CA TYR A 308 -7.90 -3.26 1.41
C TYR A 308 -8.68 -2.81 2.63
N THR A 309 -8.10 -1.92 3.41
CA THR A 309 -8.81 -1.16 4.45
C THR A 309 -9.07 0.22 3.87
N ASN A 310 -10.26 0.40 3.34
CA ASN A 310 -10.65 1.62 2.63
C ASN A 310 -11.21 2.64 3.62
N THR A 311 -10.78 3.88 3.47
CA THR A 311 -11.29 4.99 4.26
C THR A 311 -12.54 5.56 3.59
N ALA A 312 -13.60 5.78 4.36
CA ALA A 312 -14.82 6.43 3.90
C ALA A 312 -14.55 7.86 3.41
N LYS A 313 -15.46 8.39 2.57
CA LYS A 313 -15.44 9.79 2.19
C LYS A 313 -15.54 10.66 3.44
N ALA A 314 -14.69 11.68 3.54
CA ALA A 314 -14.71 12.61 4.65
C ALA A 314 -15.97 13.49 4.62
N ASP A 315 -16.42 13.91 5.81
CA ASP A 315 -17.56 14.83 5.95
C ASP A 315 -17.19 16.27 5.58
N VAL A 316 -15.91 16.64 5.70
CA VAL A 316 -15.41 18.01 5.52
C VAL A 316 -14.06 18.03 4.79
N GLY A 317 -13.95 18.85 3.76
CA GLY A 317 -12.66 19.36 3.25
C GLY A 317 -11.87 18.46 2.32
N VAL A 318 -12.39 17.28 1.95
CA VAL A 318 -11.73 16.37 1.00
C VAL A 318 -12.77 15.79 0.05
N ASP A 319 -12.60 16.04 -1.24
CA ASP A 319 -13.56 15.61 -2.28
C ASP A 319 -13.56 14.08 -2.55
N HIS A 320 -12.61 13.35 -1.97
CA HIS A 320 -12.38 11.94 -2.28
C HIS A 320 -12.43 11.08 -1.02
N GLY A 321 -13.03 9.90 -1.10
CA GLY A 321 -12.75 8.79 -0.20
C GLY A 321 -11.31 8.30 -0.39
N ASN A 322 -10.91 7.33 0.43
CA ASN A 322 -9.62 6.63 0.31
C ASN A 322 -8.36 7.41 0.77
N GLU A 323 -8.52 8.62 1.34
CA GLU A 323 -7.40 9.30 2.00
C GLU A 323 -6.98 8.55 3.27
N PHE A 324 -5.68 8.51 3.54
CA PHE A 324 -5.15 7.81 4.72
C PHE A 324 -5.68 8.36 6.04
N ILE A 325 -5.74 7.53 7.07
CA ILE A 325 -5.91 8.00 8.45
C ILE A 325 -4.57 7.84 9.16
N ILE A 326 -3.98 8.98 9.54
CA ILE A 326 -2.78 9.04 10.38
C ILE A 326 -2.98 10.21 11.35
N ASP A 327 -3.22 9.92 12.63
CA ASP A 327 -3.41 10.97 13.62
C ASP A 327 -3.24 10.43 15.05
N ARG A 328 -3.23 11.33 16.03
CA ARG A 328 -3.41 10.99 17.44
C ARG A 328 -4.89 10.91 17.75
N LEU A 329 -5.29 9.96 18.60
CA LEU A 329 -6.67 9.93 19.08
C LEU A 329 -6.96 11.17 19.93
N PRO A 330 -8.06 11.90 19.66
CA PRO A 330 -8.43 13.05 20.46
C PRO A 330 -8.72 12.71 21.94
N GLN A 331 -9.24 11.50 22.19
CA GLN A 331 -9.55 11.01 23.54
C GLN A 331 -8.30 10.65 24.34
N ASP A 332 -7.25 10.22 23.68
CA ASP A 332 -5.95 9.90 24.29
C ASP A 332 -4.80 10.12 23.30
N SER A 333 -4.15 11.26 23.39
CA SER A 333 -3.08 11.67 22.49
C SER A 333 -1.83 10.78 22.55
N ARG A 334 -1.75 9.85 23.52
CA ARG A 334 -0.68 8.84 23.61
C ARG A 334 -0.86 7.71 22.59
N ILE A 335 -2.04 7.61 21.96
CA ILE A 335 -2.36 6.62 20.94
C ILE A 335 -2.30 7.29 19.57
N ILE A 336 -1.40 6.80 18.72
CA ILE A 336 -1.28 7.20 17.31
C ILE A 336 -1.91 6.10 16.46
N VAL A 337 -2.91 6.44 15.65
CA VAL A 337 -3.54 5.51 14.71
C VAL A 337 -2.96 5.69 13.31
N ALA A 338 -2.74 4.58 12.62
CA ALA A 338 -2.21 4.58 11.26
C ALA A 338 -2.94 3.53 10.40
N SER A 339 -3.85 4.02 9.53
CA SER A 339 -4.53 3.22 8.50
C SER A 339 -4.24 3.79 7.09
N PRO A 340 -2.97 3.76 6.65
CA PRO A 340 -2.57 4.25 5.33
C PRO A 340 -2.66 3.12 4.30
N CYS A 341 -3.87 2.66 4.00
CA CYS A 341 -4.10 1.53 3.09
C CYS A 341 -4.84 1.97 1.82
N SER A 342 -6.18 1.88 1.78
CA SER A 342 -7.05 2.22 0.64
C SER A 342 -6.51 1.73 -0.72
N GLY A 343 -5.86 0.55 -0.73
CA GLY A 343 -5.29 -0.07 -1.92
C GLY A 343 -4.01 0.54 -2.47
N HIS A 344 -3.51 1.67 -1.93
CA HIS A 344 -2.35 2.37 -2.52
C HIS A 344 -1.24 2.76 -1.53
N GLY A 345 -1.32 2.36 -0.26
CA GLY A 345 -0.43 2.80 0.81
C GLY A 345 0.99 2.24 0.77
N ALA A 346 1.17 1.01 0.30
CA ALA A 346 2.43 0.26 0.44
C ALA A 346 3.69 1.01 -0.02
N LYS A 347 3.61 1.73 -1.15
CA LYS A 347 4.72 2.50 -1.71
C LYS A 347 5.28 3.58 -0.79
N PHE A 348 4.49 4.04 0.18
CA PHE A 348 4.85 5.11 1.11
C PHE A 348 5.41 4.63 2.45
N ALA A 349 5.59 3.33 2.66
CA ALA A 349 5.85 2.78 3.99
C ALA A 349 7.08 3.38 4.69
N THR A 350 8.19 3.63 3.98
CA THR A 350 9.38 4.27 4.57
C THR A 350 9.09 5.70 5.04
N ALA A 351 8.38 6.49 4.25
CA ALA A 351 8.03 7.87 4.63
C ALA A 351 6.98 7.91 5.75
N ILE A 352 6.01 6.99 5.74
CA ILE A 352 5.00 6.87 6.79
C ILE A 352 5.64 6.37 8.10
N GLY A 353 6.52 5.37 8.03
CA GLY A 353 7.24 4.89 9.22
C GLY A 353 8.07 5.99 9.88
N ALA A 354 8.76 6.82 9.08
CA ALA A 354 9.48 7.99 9.57
C ALA A 354 8.52 9.02 10.20
N MET A 355 7.38 9.31 9.55
CA MET A 355 6.35 10.22 10.06
C MET A 355 5.77 9.74 11.41
N LEU A 356 5.46 8.46 11.53
CA LEU A 356 4.95 7.87 12.78
C LEU A 356 5.97 7.96 13.90
N ALA A 357 7.26 7.73 13.59
CA ALA A 357 8.34 7.91 14.54
C ALA A 357 8.51 9.38 14.96
N ASP A 358 8.46 10.32 14.00
CA ASP A 358 8.49 11.77 14.29
C ASP A 358 7.32 12.17 15.21
N MET A 359 6.11 11.71 14.90
CA MET A 359 4.93 11.97 15.73
C MET A 359 5.08 11.38 17.14
N ALA A 360 5.62 10.17 17.28
CA ALA A 360 5.83 9.55 18.59
C ALA A 360 6.84 10.31 19.46
N LEU A 361 7.84 10.94 18.84
CA LEU A 361 8.90 11.68 19.55
C LEU A 361 8.57 13.16 19.81
N ASP A 362 7.72 13.75 18.97
CA ASP A 362 7.25 15.14 19.14
C ASP A 362 5.72 15.15 19.33
N PRO A 363 5.22 15.45 20.54
CA PRO A 363 3.79 15.50 20.83
C PRO A 363 3.04 16.62 20.08
N ASN A 364 3.75 17.59 19.52
CA ASN A 364 3.15 18.70 18.76
C ASN A 364 3.05 18.40 17.27
N LEU A 365 3.81 17.41 16.78
CA LEU A 365 3.79 17.07 15.38
C LEU A 365 2.46 16.37 15.00
N ARG A 366 1.91 16.77 13.88
CA ARG A 366 0.69 16.21 13.28
C ARG A 366 0.95 15.76 11.85
N ALA A 367 0.23 14.73 11.44
CA ALA A 367 0.21 14.33 10.04
C ALA A 367 -0.35 15.44 9.13
N PRO A 368 -0.11 15.40 7.81
CA PRO A 368 -0.73 16.30 6.85
C PRO A 368 -2.26 16.37 7.04
N GLN A 369 -2.82 17.56 6.83
CA GLN A 369 -4.24 17.84 7.07
C GLN A 369 -5.19 16.80 6.44
N PRO A 370 -4.99 16.32 5.19
CA PRO A 370 -5.87 15.33 4.59
C PRO A 370 -5.90 13.98 5.33
N PHE A 371 -4.91 13.68 6.18
CA PHE A 371 -4.82 12.39 6.89
C PHE A 371 -5.39 12.43 8.31
N ARG A 372 -5.76 13.62 8.80
CA ARG A 372 -6.20 13.82 10.19
C ARG A 372 -7.64 13.36 10.41
N LEU A 373 -7.90 12.91 11.63
CA LEU A 373 -9.23 12.46 12.07
C LEU A 373 -10.27 13.61 12.10
N ALA A 374 -9.84 14.84 12.33
CA ALA A 374 -10.74 16.00 12.40
C ALA A 374 -11.58 16.26 11.12
N ARG A 375 -11.30 15.54 10.01
CA ARG A 375 -12.15 15.58 8.82
C ARG A 375 -13.45 14.76 8.96
N PHE A 376 -13.58 13.96 10.00
CA PHE A 376 -14.76 13.19 10.32
C PHE A 376 -15.51 13.83 11.48
N SER A 377 -16.82 13.95 11.37
CA SER A 377 -17.68 14.64 12.35
C SER A 377 -17.59 14.07 13.77
N GLY A 378 -17.29 12.78 13.91
CA GLY A 378 -17.12 12.13 15.21
C GLY A 378 -15.82 12.47 15.94
N PHE A 379 -14.88 13.18 15.27
CA PHE A 379 -13.56 13.56 15.81
C PHE A 379 -13.30 15.08 15.76
N ALA A 380 -14.30 15.86 15.37
CA ALA A 380 -14.22 17.32 15.29
C ALA A 380 -14.23 18.00 16.67
#